data_3927c1aa66ea0cf8dc399a83da09c8b2
#
_entry.id   3927c1aa66ea0cf8dc399a83da09c8b2
#
_cell.length_a   1.000
_cell.length_b   1.000
_cell.length_c   1.000
_cell.angle_alpha   90.00
_cell.angle_beta   90.00
_cell.angle_gamma   90.00
#
_symmetry.space_group_name_H-M   'P 1'
#
loop_
_entity.id
_entity.type
_entity.pdbx_description
1 polymer ?
#
loop_
_entity_poly.entity_id
_entity_poly.type
_entity_poly.pdbx_seq_one_letter_code
_entity_poly.pdbx_strand_id
1 'polypeptide(L)'
;QSPGPRPLEVSLNAQQYTASAVNFTYYANPSVSSFSPDAGPAAGGTLVRLYGSGLDAGMEYRCKFGGVVVVPTLDGEGGSLTLLCTSPPASEGTDGPVALEVAINAQNYTSSGVIFAYYGPPRVSSVEPQTGRFVGGTTVRVVGAGLRGDLPDLQCRFGRSLVNAAFDGEPLKWFGDSIVRATYSNGGAVCVTPTAEQSGAAREMRFMFDRATVNGSVIV
;
A
#
# COMPACT_ATOMS: atom_id res chain seq x y z
N GLN A 1 19.02 28.09 11.46
CA GLN A 1 18.39 28.26 12.81
C GLN A 1 18.17 26.88 13.39
N SER A 2 18.39 26.74 14.71
CA SER A 2 18.10 25.50 15.42
C SER A 2 16.59 25.35 15.66
N PRO A 3 16.05 24.11 15.64
CA PRO A 3 14.67 23.88 16.04
C PRO A 3 14.37 24.42 17.45
N GLY A 4 13.11 24.75 17.69
CA GLY A 4 12.63 25.23 18.99
C GLY A 4 11.70 26.44 18.89
N PRO A 5 11.09 26.83 20.03
CA PRO A 5 10.18 27.95 20.08
C PRO A 5 10.90 29.30 19.92
N ARG A 6 10.24 30.23 19.26
CA ARG A 6 10.67 31.64 19.12
C ARG A 6 9.48 32.53 19.30
N PRO A 7 9.60 33.64 20.06
CA PRO A 7 8.53 34.60 20.19
C PRO A 7 8.18 35.22 18.83
N LEU A 8 6.90 35.28 18.54
CA LEU A 8 6.36 35.96 17.37
C LEU A 8 5.79 37.30 17.81
N GLU A 9 6.31 38.36 17.25
CA GLU A 9 5.89 39.72 17.53
C GLU A 9 5.55 40.43 16.21
N VAL A 10 4.63 41.35 16.28
CA VAL A 10 4.12 42.11 15.14
C VAL A 10 4.35 43.61 15.37
N SER A 11 4.78 44.31 14.34
CA SER A 11 4.88 45.77 14.33
C SER A 11 4.07 46.36 13.19
N LEU A 12 3.37 47.44 13.44
CA LEU A 12 2.62 48.18 12.43
C LEU A 12 3.44 49.33 11.81
N ASN A 13 4.49 49.73 12.47
CA ASN A 13 5.33 50.88 12.06
C ASN A 13 6.84 50.56 11.94
N ALA A 14 7.20 49.27 12.00
CA ALA A 14 8.56 48.75 12.00
C ALA A 14 9.47 49.26 13.14
N GLN A 15 8.89 49.88 14.19
CA GLN A 15 9.64 50.42 15.33
C GLN A 15 9.22 49.80 16.67
N GLN A 16 7.91 49.74 16.92
CA GLN A 16 7.39 49.14 18.14
C GLN A 16 6.79 47.74 17.80
N TYR A 17 7.24 46.75 18.51
CA TYR A 17 6.74 45.38 18.39
C TYR A 17 5.85 45.02 19.58
N THR A 18 4.91 44.12 19.35
CA THR A 18 4.11 43.53 20.43
C THR A 18 5.03 42.81 21.42
N ALA A 19 4.57 42.65 22.65
CA ALA A 19 5.25 41.87 23.68
C ALA A 19 4.33 40.74 24.20
N SER A 20 3.64 40.08 23.27
CA SER A 20 2.57 39.11 23.61
C SER A 20 3.14 37.75 24.03
N ALA A 21 4.43 37.51 23.88
CA ALA A 21 5.12 36.27 24.22
C ALA A 21 4.49 34.99 23.57
N VAL A 22 3.79 35.17 22.44
CA VAL A 22 3.27 34.05 21.65
C VAL A 22 4.43 33.40 20.93
N ASN A 23 4.56 32.08 21.05
CA ASN A 23 5.66 31.35 20.44
C ASN A 23 5.24 30.71 19.12
N PHE A 24 6.11 30.82 18.12
CA PHE A 24 6.13 29.98 16.92
C PHE A 24 7.24 28.94 17.07
N THR A 25 6.91 27.67 16.87
CA THR A 25 7.89 26.58 17.04
C THR A 25 8.43 26.13 15.70
N TYR A 26 9.76 26.26 15.52
CA TYR A 26 10.46 25.65 14.40
C TYR A 26 10.78 24.20 14.72
N TYR A 27 10.53 23.30 13.76
CA TYR A 27 10.89 21.90 13.85
C TYR A 27 11.92 21.51 12.77
N ALA A 28 12.65 20.43 13.01
CA ALA A 28 13.53 19.86 11.98
C ALA A 28 12.69 19.20 10.90
N ASN A 29 13.14 19.26 9.64
CA ASN A 29 12.39 18.66 8.54
C ASN A 29 12.13 17.18 8.82
N PRO A 30 10.88 16.74 8.83
CA PRO A 30 10.56 15.33 8.97
C PRO A 30 10.98 14.54 7.75
N SER A 31 11.29 13.27 7.93
CA SER A 31 11.54 12.35 6.82
C SER A 31 10.91 11.01 7.08
N VAL A 32 10.39 10.38 6.02
CA VAL A 32 9.92 8.99 6.05
C VAL A 32 11.05 8.10 5.59
N SER A 33 11.47 7.15 6.43
CA SER A 33 12.55 6.21 6.14
C SER A 33 12.06 4.85 5.65
N SER A 34 10.90 4.42 6.14
CA SER A 34 10.26 3.16 5.75
C SER A 34 8.76 3.20 6.03
N PHE A 35 8.03 2.28 5.40
CA PHE A 35 6.60 2.12 5.63
C PHE A 35 6.18 0.70 5.23
N SER A 36 5.06 0.25 5.76
CA SER A 36 4.52 -1.09 5.47
C SER A 36 3.00 -1.09 5.69
N PRO A 37 2.24 -1.77 4.82
CA PRO A 37 2.64 -2.36 3.54
C PRO A 37 2.96 -1.28 2.50
N ASP A 38 3.75 -1.64 1.48
CA ASP A 38 4.16 -0.74 0.39
C ASP A 38 3.20 -0.74 -0.80
N ALA A 39 2.17 -1.58 -0.74
CA ALA A 39 1.15 -1.68 -1.77
C ALA A 39 -0.24 -1.95 -1.19
N GLY A 40 -1.27 -1.59 -1.96
CA GLY A 40 -2.66 -1.84 -1.59
C GLY A 40 -3.61 -1.81 -2.79
N PRO A 41 -4.85 -2.31 -2.60
CA PRO A 41 -5.85 -2.31 -3.67
C PRO A 41 -6.20 -0.88 -4.09
N ALA A 42 -6.49 -0.71 -5.38
CA ALA A 42 -6.93 0.57 -5.93
C ALA A 42 -8.25 1.09 -5.31
N ALA A 43 -9.03 0.20 -4.70
CA ALA A 43 -10.21 0.57 -3.92
C ALA A 43 -9.86 1.32 -2.62
N GLY A 44 -8.59 1.34 -2.22
CA GLY A 44 -8.13 1.93 -0.97
C GLY A 44 -8.37 1.03 0.25
N GLY A 45 -8.28 1.63 1.44
CA GLY A 45 -8.54 0.95 2.71
C GLY A 45 -7.33 0.24 3.31
N THR A 46 -6.16 0.30 2.70
CA THR A 46 -4.94 -0.28 3.26
C THR A 46 -4.40 0.61 4.38
N LEU A 47 -4.22 0.04 5.56
CA LEU A 47 -3.62 0.72 6.70
C LEU A 47 -2.10 0.65 6.59
N VAL A 48 -1.49 1.78 6.23
CA VAL A 48 -0.04 1.92 6.02
C VAL A 48 0.59 2.52 7.27
N ARG A 49 1.55 1.81 7.82
CA ARG A 49 2.36 2.25 8.96
C ARG A 49 3.65 2.90 8.48
N LEU A 50 3.88 4.14 8.89
CA LEU A 50 5.03 4.95 8.48
C LEU A 50 6.02 5.11 9.63
N TYR A 51 7.30 4.97 9.30
CA TYR A 51 8.42 5.16 10.20
C TYR A 51 9.36 6.24 9.64
N GLY A 52 9.91 7.06 10.53
CA GLY A 52 10.78 8.15 10.10
C GLY A 52 11.37 8.94 11.25
N SER A 53 11.98 10.06 10.93
CA SER A 53 12.54 10.98 11.91
C SER A 53 11.78 12.31 11.90
N GLY A 54 11.69 12.95 13.08
CA GLY A 54 11.04 14.25 13.24
C GLY A 54 9.52 14.22 13.03
N LEU A 55 8.90 13.03 13.07
CA LEU A 55 7.46 12.88 12.92
C LEU A 55 6.69 13.24 14.20
N ASP A 56 7.34 13.30 15.34
CA ASP A 56 6.79 13.57 16.67
C ASP A 56 6.62 15.07 17.00
N ALA A 57 7.19 15.94 16.17
CA ALA A 57 7.19 17.38 16.42
C ALA A 57 5.95 18.12 15.90
N GLY A 58 4.97 17.39 15.34
CA GLY A 58 3.81 17.98 14.69
C GLY A 58 2.61 18.18 15.58
N MET A 59 1.64 18.97 15.09
CA MET A 59 0.33 19.17 15.70
C MET A 59 -0.82 18.86 14.75
N GLU A 60 -0.59 18.96 13.44
CA GLU A 60 -1.59 18.71 12.39
C GLU A 60 -1.03 17.79 11.31
N TYR A 61 -1.30 16.52 11.48
CA TYR A 61 -0.76 15.49 10.59
C TYR A 61 -1.63 15.25 9.37
N ARG A 62 -0.97 15.06 8.22
CA ARG A 62 -1.61 14.65 6.98
C ARG A 62 -0.71 13.66 6.25
N CYS A 63 -1.33 12.65 5.62
CA CYS A 63 -0.68 11.77 4.65
C CYS A 63 -1.22 12.11 3.27
N LYS A 64 -0.35 12.09 2.27
CA LYS A 64 -0.72 12.39 0.91
C LYS A 64 -0.28 11.25 0.00
N PHE A 65 -1.25 10.57 -0.60
CA PHE A 65 -1.06 9.51 -1.59
C PHE A 65 -1.25 10.12 -2.99
N GLY A 66 -0.14 10.42 -3.68
CA GLY A 66 -0.19 11.17 -4.93
C GLY A 66 -0.85 12.54 -4.72
N GLY A 67 -2.07 12.70 -5.24
CA GLY A 67 -2.86 13.94 -5.08
C GLY A 67 -3.85 13.96 -3.92
N VAL A 68 -4.09 12.82 -3.27
CA VAL A 68 -5.17 12.68 -2.26
C VAL A 68 -4.61 12.76 -0.85
N VAL A 69 -5.20 13.64 -0.04
CA VAL A 69 -4.80 13.89 1.35
C VAL A 69 -5.76 13.19 2.30
N VAL A 70 -5.19 12.48 3.29
CA VAL A 70 -5.92 11.81 4.37
C VAL A 70 -5.36 12.20 5.73
N VAL A 71 -6.19 12.10 6.76
CA VAL A 71 -5.78 12.31 8.16
C VAL A 71 -5.32 10.98 8.74
N PRO A 72 -4.08 10.89 9.25
CA PRO A 72 -3.60 9.67 9.89
C PRO A 72 -4.17 9.47 11.28
N THR A 73 -4.12 8.24 11.76
CA THR A 73 -4.20 7.92 13.19
C THR A 73 -2.78 7.87 13.75
N LEU A 74 -2.61 8.34 14.98
CA LEU A 74 -1.34 8.33 15.68
C LEU A 74 -1.29 7.12 16.62
N ASP A 75 -0.19 6.35 16.50
CA ASP A 75 0.10 5.22 17.36
C ASP A 75 1.40 5.53 18.12
N GLY A 76 1.30 5.70 19.43
CA GLY A 76 2.37 6.21 20.29
C GLY A 76 2.83 5.23 21.37
N GLU A 77 2.83 3.92 21.14
CA GLU A 77 3.38 2.99 22.10
C GLU A 77 4.91 3.02 22.13
N GLY A 78 5.48 3.12 23.33
CA GLY A 78 6.93 2.99 23.55
C GLY A 78 7.79 4.21 23.26
N GLY A 79 7.23 5.41 23.14
CA GLY A 79 8.01 6.67 23.02
C GLY A 79 8.44 7.03 21.61
N SER A 80 8.02 6.27 20.59
CA SER A 80 8.18 6.61 19.18
C SER A 80 6.81 6.77 18.54
N LEU A 81 6.55 7.93 17.96
CA LEU A 81 5.30 8.19 17.26
C LEU A 81 5.33 7.50 15.89
N THR A 82 4.34 6.65 15.65
CA THR A 82 4.10 6.02 14.37
C THR A 82 2.85 6.59 13.73
N LEU A 83 2.90 6.92 12.46
CA LEU A 83 1.75 7.38 11.70
C LEU A 83 1.07 6.21 11.00
N LEU A 84 -0.23 6.08 11.20
CA LEU A 84 -1.07 5.10 10.53
C LEU A 84 -1.94 5.82 9.50
N CYS A 85 -1.63 5.66 8.22
CA CYS A 85 -2.34 6.29 7.12
C CYS A 85 -3.20 5.24 6.39
N THR A 86 -4.51 5.45 6.34
CA THR A 86 -5.37 4.60 5.50
C THR A 86 -5.32 5.10 4.06
N SER A 87 -4.91 4.24 3.14
CA SER A 87 -4.85 4.62 1.73
C SER A 87 -6.24 4.97 1.20
N PRO A 88 -6.42 6.12 0.54
CA PRO A 88 -7.66 6.47 -0.13
C PRO A 88 -7.86 5.59 -1.37
N PRO A 89 -9.04 5.58 -1.98
CA PRO A 89 -9.20 5.02 -3.32
C PRO A 89 -8.24 5.70 -4.31
N ALA A 90 -7.64 4.92 -5.20
CA ALA A 90 -6.83 5.47 -6.29
C ALA A 90 -7.69 6.40 -7.17
N SER A 91 -7.12 7.49 -7.65
CA SER A 91 -7.80 8.32 -8.64
C SER A 91 -8.03 7.54 -9.93
N GLU A 92 -9.07 7.86 -10.68
CA GLU A 92 -9.36 7.15 -11.94
C GLU A 92 -8.13 7.11 -12.86
N GLY A 93 -7.77 5.92 -13.31
CA GLY A 93 -6.61 5.69 -14.18
C GLY A 93 -5.25 5.69 -13.49
N THR A 94 -5.20 5.73 -12.17
CA THR A 94 -3.95 5.68 -11.37
C THR A 94 -3.72 4.33 -10.70
N ASP A 95 -3.94 3.22 -11.40
CA ASP A 95 -3.37 1.95 -11.01
C ASP A 95 -1.85 2.06 -11.16
N GLY A 96 -1.10 1.98 -10.06
CA GLY A 96 0.35 2.08 -10.11
C GLY A 96 0.97 2.83 -8.93
N PRO A 97 2.25 3.19 -9.06
CA PRO A 97 3.00 3.86 -8.02
C PRO A 97 2.57 5.32 -7.85
N VAL A 98 2.40 5.73 -6.60
CA VAL A 98 2.14 7.12 -6.20
C VAL A 98 3.11 7.53 -5.10
N ALA A 99 3.51 8.80 -5.08
CA ALA A 99 4.31 9.32 -3.98
C ALA A 99 3.48 9.28 -2.68
N LEU A 100 4.10 8.81 -1.60
CA LEU A 100 3.55 8.88 -0.25
C LEU A 100 4.34 9.91 0.55
N GLU A 101 3.69 10.99 0.90
CA GLU A 101 4.28 12.11 1.60
C GLU A 101 3.52 12.40 2.90
N VAL A 102 4.20 12.98 3.87
CA VAL A 102 3.64 13.32 5.18
C VAL A 102 3.85 14.80 5.45
N ALA A 103 2.83 15.45 6.02
CA ALA A 103 2.97 16.77 6.64
C ALA A 103 2.65 16.65 8.13
N ILE A 104 3.42 17.35 8.96
CA ILE A 104 3.19 17.43 10.41
C ILE A 104 2.59 18.76 10.84
N ASN A 105 2.34 19.66 9.89
CA ASN A 105 1.69 20.97 10.06
C ASN A 105 0.59 21.22 9.01
N ALA A 106 0.10 20.18 8.35
CA ALA A 106 -0.91 20.21 7.29
C ALA A 106 -0.53 21.04 6.04
N GLN A 107 0.67 21.59 5.95
CA GLN A 107 1.10 22.49 4.86
C GLN A 107 2.34 22.00 4.14
N ASN A 108 3.39 21.66 4.88
CA ASN A 108 4.68 21.29 4.33
C ASN A 108 4.84 19.77 4.31
N TYR A 109 4.83 19.20 3.11
CA TYR A 109 4.97 17.75 2.92
C TYR A 109 6.44 17.34 2.79
N THR A 110 6.74 16.13 3.24
CA THR A 110 8.05 15.51 3.02
C THR A 110 8.31 15.30 1.53
N SER A 111 9.57 15.16 1.16
CA SER A 111 10.00 14.75 -0.17
C SER A 111 10.94 13.56 -0.08
N SER A 112 10.55 12.55 0.72
CA SER A 112 11.41 11.40 1.04
C SER A 112 11.53 10.38 -0.10
N GLY A 113 10.80 10.56 -1.20
CA GLY A 113 10.86 9.68 -2.36
C GLY A 113 10.22 8.30 -2.15
N VAL A 114 9.45 8.11 -1.06
CA VAL A 114 8.76 6.84 -0.81
C VAL A 114 7.53 6.70 -1.70
N ILE A 115 7.29 5.49 -2.19
CA ILE A 115 6.29 5.22 -3.22
C ILE A 115 5.37 4.08 -2.77
N PHE A 116 4.08 4.37 -2.68
CA PHE A 116 3.04 3.39 -2.44
C PHE A 116 2.47 2.91 -3.79
N ALA A 117 2.30 1.60 -3.96
CA ALA A 117 1.81 1.04 -5.21
C ALA A 117 0.35 0.61 -5.12
N TYR A 118 -0.52 1.25 -5.89
CA TYR A 118 -1.88 0.77 -6.06
C TYR A 118 -1.93 -0.37 -7.08
N TYR A 119 -2.71 -1.42 -6.78
CA TYR A 119 -3.01 -2.49 -7.71
C TYR A 119 -4.51 -2.64 -7.93
N GLY A 120 -4.87 -2.89 -9.19
CA GLY A 120 -6.25 -3.20 -9.56
C GLY A 120 -6.68 -4.59 -9.10
N PRO A 121 -7.98 -4.91 -9.15
CA PRO A 121 -8.46 -6.24 -8.81
C PRO A 121 -7.83 -7.27 -9.77
N PRO A 122 -7.35 -8.40 -9.24
CA PRO A 122 -6.79 -9.45 -10.08
C PRO A 122 -7.87 -10.02 -11.00
N ARG A 123 -7.47 -10.33 -12.23
CA ARG A 123 -8.33 -10.97 -13.23
C ARG A 123 -7.63 -12.20 -13.77
N VAL A 124 -8.31 -13.32 -13.73
CA VAL A 124 -7.83 -14.55 -14.33
C VAL A 124 -8.36 -14.61 -15.77
N SER A 125 -7.48 -14.84 -16.72
CA SER A 125 -7.82 -14.99 -18.15
C SER A 125 -7.85 -16.44 -18.59
N SER A 126 -6.96 -17.27 -18.07
CA SER A 126 -6.92 -18.70 -18.39
C SER A 126 -6.25 -19.53 -17.30
N VAL A 127 -6.50 -20.81 -17.35
CA VAL A 127 -5.84 -21.82 -16.51
C VAL A 127 -5.32 -22.95 -17.38
N GLU A 128 -4.15 -23.47 -17.07
CA GLU A 128 -3.51 -24.57 -17.79
C GLU A 128 -2.89 -25.58 -16.81
N PRO A 129 -3.22 -26.88 -16.92
CA PRO A 129 -4.28 -27.46 -17.74
C PRO A 129 -5.69 -27.13 -17.21
N GLN A 130 -6.70 -27.17 -18.09
CA GLN A 130 -8.11 -26.96 -17.71
C GLN A 130 -8.75 -28.18 -17.04
N THR A 131 -8.06 -29.32 -17.09
CA THR A 131 -8.53 -30.58 -16.50
C THR A 131 -7.45 -31.18 -15.63
N GLY A 132 -7.85 -31.88 -14.58
CA GLY A 132 -6.93 -32.52 -13.66
C GLY A 132 -7.42 -33.86 -13.17
N ARG A 133 -6.54 -34.59 -12.47
CA ARG A 133 -6.86 -35.90 -11.89
C ARG A 133 -7.85 -35.73 -10.73
N PHE A 134 -8.82 -36.63 -10.64
CA PHE A 134 -9.79 -36.68 -9.53
C PHE A 134 -9.11 -36.79 -8.15
N VAL A 135 -8.00 -37.49 -8.07
CA VAL A 135 -7.20 -37.64 -6.84
C VAL A 135 -6.36 -36.40 -6.50
N GLY A 136 -6.46 -35.33 -7.28
CA GLY A 136 -5.68 -34.11 -7.08
C GLY A 136 -4.24 -34.23 -7.56
N GLY A 137 -3.41 -33.30 -7.09
CA GLY A 137 -1.97 -33.28 -7.41
C GLY A 137 -1.63 -32.78 -8.83
N THR A 138 -2.58 -32.21 -9.56
CA THR A 138 -2.31 -31.56 -10.85
C THR A 138 -1.80 -30.16 -10.59
N THR A 139 -0.62 -29.82 -11.11
CA THR A 139 -0.10 -28.46 -11.09
C THR A 139 -0.82 -27.65 -12.15
N VAL A 140 -1.49 -26.59 -11.73
CA VAL A 140 -2.28 -25.69 -12.57
C VAL A 140 -1.58 -24.34 -12.61
N ARG A 141 -1.26 -23.86 -13.79
CA ARG A 141 -0.80 -22.49 -14.03
C ARG A 141 -2.01 -21.60 -14.31
N VAL A 142 -2.11 -20.54 -13.55
CA VAL A 142 -3.17 -19.52 -13.67
C VAL A 142 -2.57 -18.32 -14.35
N VAL A 143 -3.14 -17.86 -15.43
CA VAL A 143 -2.69 -16.69 -16.19
C VAL A 143 -3.73 -15.58 -16.01
N GLY A 144 -3.25 -14.36 -15.73
CA GLY A 144 -4.16 -13.24 -15.50
C GLY A 144 -3.45 -11.91 -15.34
N ALA A 145 -4.21 -10.88 -15.11
CA ALA A 145 -3.72 -9.53 -14.80
C ALA A 145 -3.85 -9.26 -13.30
N GLY A 146 -2.96 -8.45 -12.75
CA GLY A 146 -2.99 -8.07 -11.34
C GLY A 146 -2.60 -9.18 -10.36
N LEU A 147 -2.09 -10.31 -10.84
CA LEU A 147 -1.49 -11.34 -10.00
C LEU A 147 -0.10 -10.88 -9.56
N ARG A 148 0.14 -10.86 -8.25
CA ARG A 148 1.38 -10.32 -7.67
C ARG A 148 2.06 -11.35 -6.77
N GLY A 149 3.39 -11.45 -6.91
CA GLY A 149 4.20 -12.38 -6.14
C GLY A 149 4.80 -11.79 -4.87
N ASP A 150 4.65 -10.50 -4.66
CA ASP A 150 5.12 -9.77 -3.49
C ASP A 150 4.10 -9.80 -2.32
N LEU A 151 2.92 -10.37 -2.53
CA LEU A 151 1.92 -10.56 -1.49
C LEU A 151 2.10 -11.93 -0.84
N PRO A 152 2.21 -12.00 0.51
CA PRO A 152 2.56 -13.24 1.22
C PRO A 152 1.47 -14.31 1.17
N ASP A 153 0.22 -13.94 0.93
CA ASP A 153 -0.95 -14.79 1.10
C ASP A 153 -1.63 -15.14 -0.23
N LEU A 154 -0.84 -15.32 -1.32
CA LEU A 154 -1.40 -15.76 -2.59
C LEU A 154 -1.96 -17.18 -2.48
N GLN A 155 -3.24 -17.36 -2.73
CA GLN A 155 -3.95 -18.63 -2.61
C GLN A 155 -4.87 -18.87 -3.80
N CYS A 156 -5.00 -20.15 -4.18
CA CYS A 156 -6.04 -20.61 -5.09
C CYS A 156 -7.17 -21.28 -4.33
N ARG A 157 -8.38 -21.05 -4.74
CA ARG A 157 -9.57 -21.72 -4.21
C ARG A 157 -10.20 -22.60 -5.26
N PHE A 158 -10.22 -23.90 -5.01
CA PHE A 158 -10.92 -24.89 -5.81
C PHE A 158 -12.21 -25.29 -5.08
N GLY A 159 -13.34 -24.72 -5.49
CA GLY A 159 -14.58 -24.91 -4.77
C GLY A 159 -14.49 -24.43 -3.31
N ARG A 160 -14.44 -25.36 -2.36
CA ARG A 160 -14.32 -25.07 -0.93
C ARG A 160 -12.91 -25.16 -0.40
N SER A 161 -11.98 -25.75 -1.14
CA SER A 161 -10.61 -25.97 -0.70
C SER A 161 -9.71 -24.81 -1.08
N LEU A 162 -8.94 -24.33 -0.12
CA LEU A 162 -7.88 -23.34 -0.30
C LEU A 162 -6.54 -24.06 -0.38
N VAL A 163 -5.71 -23.68 -1.34
CA VAL A 163 -4.35 -24.16 -1.48
C VAL A 163 -3.42 -22.97 -1.64
N ASN A 164 -2.24 -23.05 -1.08
CA ASN A 164 -1.24 -22.01 -1.29
C ASN A 164 -0.83 -21.99 -2.75
N ALA A 165 -0.60 -20.79 -3.27
CA ALA A 165 -0.15 -20.57 -4.62
C ALA A 165 1.28 -20.03 -4.61
N ALA A 166 2.07 -20.42 -5.60
CA ALA A 166 3.34 -19.79 -5.89
C ALA A 166 3.16 -18.83 -7.06
N PHE A 167 3.81 -17.69 -6.98
CA PHE A 167 3.83 -16.73 -8.09
C PHE A 167 4.79 -17.24 -9.18
N ASP A 168 4.31 -17.25 -10.43
CA ASP A 168 5.08 -17.62 -11.60
C ASP A 168 5.30 -16.38 -12.47
N GLY A 169 6.22 -15.55 -12.04
CA GLY A 169 6.59 -14.30 -12.70
C GLY A 169 7.85 -13.71 -12.10
N GLU A 170 8.45 -12.76 -12.79
CA GLU A 170 9.56 -11.99 -12.23
C GLU A 170 9.02 -11.07 -11.14
N PRO A 171 9.62 -11.06 -9.94
CA PRO A 171 9.28 -10.10 -8.92
C PRO A 171 9.55 -8.68 -9.44
N LEU A 172 8.72 -7.72 -9.03
CA LEU A 172 8.92 -6.32 -9.39
C LEU A 172 10.30 -5.88 -8.91
N LYS A 173 11.22 -5.66 -9.83
CA LYS A 173 12.55 -5.10 -9.52
C LYS A 173 12.44 -3.58 -9.53
N TRP A 174 12.71 -2.96 -8.38
CA TRP A 174 12.93 -1.52 -8.28
C TRP A 174 14.32 -1.21 -8.82
N PHE A 175 14.40 -0.48 -9.90
CA PHE A 175 15.67 0.03 -10.41
C PHE A 175 15.73 1.51 -10.07
N GLY A 176 16.52 1.86 -9.05
CA GLY A 176 17.06 3.20 -8.76
C GLY A 176 16.16 4.40 -9.09
N ASP A 177 16.57 5.60 -8.82
CA ASP A 177 15.84 6.89 -8.87
C ASP A 177 15.02 7.26 -10.14
N SER A 178 14.77 6.31 -11.02
CA SER A 178 13.91 6.51 -12.19
C SER A 178 12.58 5.78 -11.97
N ILE A 179 11.50 6.55 -11.99
CA ILE A 179 10.13 6.03 -12.09
C ILE A 179 9.99 5.33 -13.45
N VAL A 180 10.50 4.12 -13.53
CA VAL A 180 10.15 3.24 -14.64
C VAL A 180 8.73 2.79 -14.33
N ARG A 181 7.77 3.11 -15.18
CA ARG A 181 6.43 2.49 -15.16
C ARG A 181 6.65 1.01 -14.96
N ALA A 182 6.31 0.51 -13.78
CA ALA A 182 6.23 -0.91 -13.54
C ALA A 182 5.13 -1.42 -14.49
N THR A 183 5.55 -1.88 -15.65
CA THR A 183 4.68 -2.73 -16.47
C THR A 183 4.47 -3.95 -15.58
N TYR A 184 3.28 -4.06 -15.02
CA TYR A 184 2.86 -5.27 -14.34
C TYR A 184 3.12 -6.41 -15.31
N SER A 185 4.18 -7.16 -15.08
CA SER A 185 4.44 -8.35 -15.91
C SER A 185 3.19 -9.21 -15.75
N ASN A 186 2.70 -9.76 -16.85
CA ASN A 186 1.64 -10.75 -16.84
C ASN A 186 2.15 -11.99 -16.11
N GLY A 187 2.25 -11.90 -14.77
CA GLY A 187 2.62 -13.00 -13.90
C GLY A 187 1.49 -14.01 -13.84
N GLY A 188 1.84 -15.24 -13.63
CA GLY A 188 0.90 -16.30 -13.33
C GLY A 188 0.97 -16.70 -11.86
N ALA A 189 -0.03 -17.45 -11.41
CA ALA A 189 0.04 -18.19 -10.17
C ALA A 189 0.07 -19.69 -10.48
N VAL A 190 0.84 -20.43 -9.69
CA VAL A 190 0.92 -21.88 -9.80
C VAL A 190 0.28 -22.50 -8.55
N CYS A 191 -0.70 -23.36 -8.75
CA CYS A 191 -1.42 -24.02 -7.71
C CYS A 191 -1.45 -25.52 -7.96
N VAL A 192 -1.48 -26.30 -6.87
CA VAL A 192 -1.66 -27.76 -6.98
C VAL A 192 -3.10 -28.09 -6.59
N THR A 193 -3.82 -28.80 -7.46
CA THR A 193 -5.21 -29.15 -7.23
C THR A 193 -5.36 -30.06 -6.02
N PRO A 194 -6.32 -29.79 -5.11
CA PRO A 194 -6.73 -30.73 -4.07
C PRO A 194 -7.49 -31.91 -4.69
N THR A 195 -7.84 -32.90 -3.88
CA THR A 195 -8.75 -33.97 -4.34
C THR A 195 -10.14 -33.41 -4.67
N ALA A 196 -10.83 -34.00 -5.63
CA ALA A 196 -12.17 -33.57 -6.01
C ALA A 196 -13.17 -33.62 -4.84
N GLU A 197 -12.99 -34.57 -3.90
CA GLU A 197 -13.81 -34.65 -2.69
C GLU A 197 -13.57 -33.45 -1.77
N GLN A 198 -12.33 -32.98 -1.62
CA GLN A 198 -12.00 -31.80 -0.82
C GLN A 198 -12.53 -30.51 -1.46
N SER A 199 -12.46 -30.40 -2.77
CA SER A 199 -12.91 -29.20 -3.50
C SER A 199 -14.45 -29.06 -3.56
N GLY A 200 -15.19 -30.14 -3.34
CA GLY A 200 -16.63 -30.18 -3.62
C GLY A 200 -16.92 -30.05 -5.13
N ALA A 201 -18.14 -30.19 -5.54
CA ALA A 201 -18.53 -30.16 -6.95
C ALA A 201 -18.62 -28.73 -7.55
N ALA A 202 -17.96 -27.74 -6.96
CA ALA A 202 -18.02 -26.35 -7.43
C ALA A 202 -17.05 -26.09 -8.60
N ARG A 203 -17.58 -25.46 -9.63
CA ARG A 203 -16.86 -25.07 -10.85
C ARG A 203 -16.16 -23.69 -10.73
N GLU A 204 -16.01 -23.19 -9.53
CA GLU A 204 -15.45 -21.83 -9.31
C GLU A 204 -14.04 -21.88 -8.77
N MET A 205 -13.16 -21.11 -9.38
CA MET A 205 -11.84 -20.78 -8.85
C MET A 205 -11.85 -19.32 -8.40
N ARG A 206 -11.47 -19.08 -7.13
CA ARG A 206 -11.38 -17.72 -6.56
C ARG A 206 -10.00 -17.48 -6.00
N PHE A 207 -9.50 -16.27 -6.17
CA PHE A 207 -8.25 -15.83 -5.60
C PHE A 207 -8.51 -14.89 -4.42
N MET A 208 -7.77 -15.07 -3.35
CA MET A 208 -7.80 -14.19 -2.18
C MET A 208 -6.43 -13.50 -2.06
N PHE A 209 -6.46 -12.20 -1.89
CA PHE A 209 -5.29 -11.37 -1.64
C PHE A 209 -5.49 -10.62 -0.33
N ASP A 210 -4.49 -10.64 0.53
CA ASP A 210 -4.37 -9.82 1.73
C ASP A 210 -5.68 -9.65 2.51
N ARG A 211 -6.29 -10.76 2.92
CA ARG A 211 -7.56 -10.83 3.67
C ARG A 211 -8.75 -10.08 3.04
N ALA A 212 -8.55 -9.31 2.00
CA ALA A 212 -9.62 -8.71 1.24
C ALA A 212 -10.12 -9.70 0.19
N THR A 213 -11.35 -10.13 0.31
CA THR A 213 -12.00 -11.00 -0.69
C THR A 213 -12.15 -10.21 -1.98
N VAL A 214 -11.30 -10.43 -2.95
CA VAL A 214 -11.49 -9.89 -4.29
C VAL A 214 -12.38 -10.88 -5.03
N ASN A 215 -13.63 -10.49 -5.29
CA ASN A 215 -14.59 -11.30 -6.01
C ASN A 215 -14.25 -11.34 -7.50
N GLY A 216 -13.24 -12.13 -7.86
CA GLY A 216 -13.02 -12.55 -9.23
C GLY A 216 -13.46 -14.00 -9.37
N SER A 217 -14.63 -14.25 -9.91
CA SER A 217 -15.07 -15.62 -10.24
C SER A 217 -14.64 -15.94 -11.66
N VAL A 218 -13.85 -16.99 -11.82
CA VAL A 218 -13.63 -17.61 -13.13
C VAL A 218 -14.48 -18.85 -13.18
N ILE A 219 -15.45 -18.86 -14.08
CA ILE A 219 -16.21 -20.06 -14.42
C ILE A 219 -15.38 -20.80 -15.47
N VAL A 220 -14.89 -21.96 -15.13
CA VAL A 220 -14.19 -22.86 -16.04
C VAL A 220 -15.19 -23.80 -16.69
#